data_76b755e6e1371f2548f76c400fd15b51
#
_entry.id   76b755e6e1371f2548f76c400fd15b51
#
_cell.length_a   1.000
_cell.length_b   1.000
_cell.length_c   1.000
_cell.angle_alpha   90.00
_cell.angle_beta   90.00
_cell.angle_gamma   90.00
#
_symmetry.space_group_name_H-M   'P 1'
#
loop_
_entity.id
_entity.type
_entity.pdbx_description
1 polymer ?
#
loop_
_entity_poly.entity_id
_entity_poly.type
_entity_poly.pdbx_seq_one_letter_code
_entity_poly.pdbx_strand_id
1 'polypeptide(L)'
;MWREAAVLAGAAGCACLALSEYEKKHFSVEAAAIVSDKIYRDRTIVFLSDLHNNEFGCTNQKLVQAIHGLKPDAVLCGGDMMVSKKGSRDIQVPLRLFEQLAARYPVFYGNGNHENRMTWRRDIYGNLYEEYKGALQKMGVTYLEDDTVPLGEDILITGVDLDQDFYRKALYQKLP
;
A
#
# COMPACT_ATOMS: atom_id res chain seq x y z
N MET A 1 17.14 -40.38 18.18
CA MET A 1 16.89 -39.05 18.81
C MET A 1 17.41 -37.89 17.96
N TRP A 2 18.74 -37.71 17.74
CA TRP A 2 19.25 -36.53 16.96
C TRP A 2 18.81 -36.54 15.48
N ARG A 3 18.75 -37.69 14.83
CA ARG A 3 18.29 -37.80 13.43
C ARG A 3 16.81 -37.47 13.27
N GLU A 4 15.97 -37.95 14.19
CA GLU A 4 14.54 -37.66 14.19
C GLU A 4 14.26 -36.19 14.47
N ALA A 5 14.99 -35.58 15.42
CA ALA A 5 14.91 -34.16 15.69
C ALA A 5 15.33 -33.32 14.49
N ALA A 6 16.37 -33.72 13.75
CA ALA A 6 16.81 -33.04 12.54
C ALA A 6 15.77 -33.14 11.39
N VAL A 7 15.13 -34.29 11.24
CA VAL A 7 14.07 -34.49 10.23
C VAL A 7 12.84 -33.63 10.56
N LEU A 8 12.44 -33.62 11.84
CA LEU A 8 11.31 -32.78 12.28
C LEU A 8 11.59 -31.29 12.11
N ALA A 9 12.80 -30.82 12.44
CA ALA A 9 13.21 -29.44 12.23
C ALA A 9 13.23 -29.07 10.75
N GLY A 10 13.73 -29.97 9.89
CA GLY A 10 13.71 -29.79 8.43
C GLY A 10 12.29 -29.71 7.87
N ALA A 11 11.40 -30.60 8.30
CA ALA A 11 9.99 -30.60 7.88
C ALA A 11 9.28 -29.31 8.33
N ALA A 12 9.50 -28.86 9.57
CA ALA A 12 8.95 -27.60 10.07
C ALA A 12 9.47 -26.40 9.27
N GLY A 13 10.76 -26.37 8.95
CA GLY A 13 11.36 -25.32 8.10
C GLY A 13 10.74 -25.28 6.71
N CYS A 14 10.58 -26.44 6.06
CA CYS A 14 9.90 -26.52 4.76
C CYS A 14 8.43 -26.05 4.83
N ALA A 15 7.70 -26.43 5.87
CA ALA A 15 6.32 -25.99 6.07
C ALA A 15 6.22 -24.46 6.26
N CYS A 16 7.12 -23.86 7.05
CA CYS A 16 7.18 -22.42 7.23
C CYS A 16 7.49 -21.69 5.91
N LEU A 17 8.43 -22.20 5.11
CA LEU A 17 8.75 -21.63 3.81
C LEU A 17 7.57 -21.73 2.84
N ALA A 18 6.90 -22.90 2.79
CA ALA A 18 5.72 -23.09 1.95
C ALA A 18 4.57 -22.18 2.36
N LEU A 19 4.35 -21.99 3.67
CA LEU A 19 3.34 -21.07 4.19
C LEU A 19 3.68 -19.63 3.82
N SER A 20 4.93 -19.20 4.01
CA SER A 20 5.39 -17.86 3.62
C SER A 20 5.21 -17.58 2.13
N GLU A 21 5.51 -18.56 1.26
CA GLU A 21 5.29 -18.42 -0.19
C GLU A 21 3.80 -18.42 -0.56
N TYR A 22 2.97 -19.16 0.20
CA TYR A 22 1.52 -19.12 0.04
C TYR A 22 0.96 -17.74 0.41
N GLU A 23 1.34 -17.20 1.57
CA GLU A 23 0.88 -15.89 2.06
C GLU A 23 1.26 -14.75 1.11
N LYS A 24 2.46 -14.76 0.52
CA LYS A 24 2.86 -13.78 -0.49
C LYS A 24 1.97 -13.75 -1.73
N LYS A 25 1.25 -14.82 -2.03
CA LYS A 25 0.39 -14.96 -3.22
C LYS A 25 -1.09 -14.83 -2.92
N HIS A 26 -1.43 -14.67 -1.64
CA HIS A 26 -2.81 -14.59 -1.18
C HIS A 26 -2.97 -13.38 -0.26
N PHE A 27 -4.10 -12.73 -0.37
CA PHE A 27 -4.52 -11.66 0.54
C PHE A 27 -5.87 -12.01 1.14
N SER A 28 -6.19 -11.42 2.27
CA SER A 28 -7.52 -11.44 2.89
C SER A 28 -8.17 -10.07 2.75
N VAL A 29 -9.48 -10.06 2.70
CA VAL A 29 -10.27 -8.84 2.80
C VAL A 29 -10.80 -8.76 4.22
N GLU A 30 -10.40 -7.72 4.92
CA GLU A 30 -10.91 -7.42 6.25
C GLU A 30 -11.90 -6.25 6.16
N ALA A 31 -12.97 -6.30 6.92
CA ALA A 31 -13.99 -5.28 6.95
C ALA A 31 -14.14 -4.71 8.35
N ALA A 32 -14.18 -3.38 8.44
CA ALA A 32 -14.51 -2.66 9.65
C ALA A 32 -15.63 -1.66 9.34
N ALA A 33 -16.56 -1.48 10.28
CA ALA A 33 -17.62 -0.49 10.16
C ALA A 33 -17.36 0.66 11.13
N ILE A 34 -17.41 1.88 10.62
CA ILE A 34 -17.34 3.11 11.40
C ILE A 34 -18.71 3.79 11.30
N VAL A 35 -19.36 3.94 12.43
CA VAL A 35 -20.69 4.58 12.50
C VAL A 35 -20.54 6.00 13.02
N SER A 36 -21.13 6.96 12.30
CA SER A 36 -21.12 8.37 12.67
C SER A 36 -22.42 9.03 12.22
N ASP A 37 -22.98 9.89 13.06
CA ASP A 37 -24.14 10.73 12.74
C ASP A 37 -23.81 11.86 11.74
N LYS A 38 -22.53 12.06 11.44
CA LYS A 38 -22.03 13.04 10.45
C LYS A 38 -21.98 12.50 9.04
N ILE A 39 -22.16 11.21 8.84
CA ILE A 39 -22.16 10.56 7.53
C ILE A 39 -23.60 10.48 7.01
N TYR A 40 -23.85 11.05 5.85
CA TYR A 40 -25.23 11.19 5.31
C TYR A 40 -25.72 9.93 4.59
N ARG A 41 -24.82 9.06 4.15
CA ARG A 41 -25.14 7.79 3.50
C ARG A 41 -24.02 6.78 3.71
N ASP A 42 -24.37 5.50 3.67
CA ASP A 42 -23.38 4.44 3.72
C ASP A 42 -22.40 4.56 2.55
N ARG A 43 -21.13 4.37 2.85
CA ARG A 43 -20.03 4.39 1.87
C ARG A 43 -19.13 3.20 2.11
N THR A 44 -18.68 2.61 1.03
CA THR A 44 -17.64 1.60 1.06
C THR A 44 -16.31 2.23 0.62
N ILE A 45 -15.33 2.23 1.49
CA ILE A 45 -13.99 2.72 1.20
C ILE A 45 -13.03 1.54 1.29
N VAL A 46 -12.24 1.33 0.24
CA VAL A 46 -11.15 0.36 0.26
C VAL A 46 -9.87 1.06 0.67
N PHE A 47 -9.15 0.49 1.63
CA PHE A 47 -7.83 0.95 2.03
C PHE A 47 -6.76 -0.05 1.60
N LEU A 48 -5.72 0.42 0.94
CA LEU A 48 -4.56 -0.35 0.50
C LEU A 48 -3.29 0.24 1.10
N SER A 49 -2.38 -0.63 1.54
CA SER A 49 -1.05 -0.24 2.00
C SER A 49 -0.08 -1.39 1.81
N ASP A 50 1.22 -1.10 1.82
CA ASP A 50 2.29 -2.09 1.94
C ASP A 50 2.29 -3.19 0.85
N LEU A 51 1.98 -2.84 -0.39
CA LEU A 51 2.04 -3.79 -1.51
C LEU A 51 3.47 -4.28 -1.78
N HIS A 52 4.48 -3.40 -1.59
CA HIS A 52 5.89 -3.72 -1.72
C HIS A 52 6.26 -4.42 -3.03
N ASN A 53 5.71 -3.96 -4.16
CA ASN A 53 5.84 -4.56 -5.49
C ASN A 53 5.34 -6.01 -5.58
N ASN A 54 4.51 -6.47 -4.65
CA ASN A 54 3.90 -7.79 -4.75
C ASN A 54 2.78 -7.79 -5.81
N GLU A 55 2.58 -8.94 -6.45
CA GLU A 55 1.53 -9.13 -7.44
C GLU A 55 0.62 -10.31 -7.07
N PHE A 56 -0.66 -10.03 -6.92
CA PHE A 56 -1.70 -11.04 -6.69
C PHE A 56 -2.34 -11.45 -8.02
N GLY A 57 -1.72 -12.41 -8.68
CA GLY A 57 -1.98 -12.78 -10.07
C GLY A 57 -1.26 -11.87 -11.05
N CYS A 58 -1.43 -12.11 -12.35
CA CYS A 58 -0.82 -11.27 -13.37
C CYS A 58 -1.35 -9.83 -13.26
N THR A 59 -0.45 -8.85 -13.16
CA THR A 59 -0.79 -7.42 -13.02
C THR A 59 -1.81 -7.09 -11.93
N ASN A 60 -1.76 -7.80 -10.83
CA ASN A 60 -2.69 -7.65 -9.70
C ASN A 60 -4.18 -7.93 -10.02
N GLN A 61 -4.48 -8.73 -11.05
CA GLN A 61 -5.87 -9.01 -11.45
C GLN A 61 -6.75 -9.52 -10.32
N LYS A 62 -6.22 -10.40 -9.44
CA LYS A 62 -7.01 -10.92 -8.31
C LYS A 62 -7.37 -9.81 -7.32
N LEU A 63 -6.43 -8.92 -7.03
CA LEU A 63 -6.67 -7.77 -6.13
C LEU A 63 -7.68 -6.81 -6.75
N VAL A 64 -7.49 -6.46 -8.02
CA VAL A 64 -8.42 -5.57 -8.76
C VAL A 64 -9.83 -6.16 -8.81
N GLN A 65 -9.97 -7.47 -9.09
CA GLN A 65 -11.28 -8.15 -9.10
C GLN A 65 -11.95 -8.13 -7.73
N ALA A 66 -11.19 -8.37 -6.65
CA ALA A 66 -11.71 -8.30 -5.29
C ALA A 66 -12.22 -6.89 -4.96
N ILE A 67 -11.43 -5.85 -5.30
CA ILE A 67 -11.85 -4.44 -5.11
C ILE A 67 -13.11 -4.13 -5.93
N HIS A 68 -13.17 -4.56 -7.18
CA HIS A 68 -14.36 -4.38 -8.02
C HIS A 68 -15.60 -5.08 -7.45
N GLY A 69 -15.43 -6.24 -6.83
CA GLY A 69 -16.50 -6.96 -6.14
C GLY A 69 -17.11 -6.18 -4.97
N LEU A 70 -16.30 -5.39 -4.28
CA LEU A 70 -16.74 -4.53 -3.18
C LEU A 70 -17.48 -3.27 -3.64
N LYS A 71 -17.33 -2.86 -4.91
CA LYS A 71 -17.93 -1.65 -5.50
C LYS A 71 -17.67 -0.40 -4.64
N PRO A 72 -16.42 -0.05 -4.32
CA PRO A 72 -16.13 1.03 -3.41
C PRO A 72 -16.52 2.40 -3.98
N ASP A 73 -16.90 3.33 -3.10
CA ASP A 73 -17.08 4.75 -3.42
C ASP A 73 -15.72 5.45 -3.63
N ALA A 74 -14.66 4.93 -2.99
CA ALA A 74 -13.29 5.43 -3.13
C ALA A 74 -12.25 4.37 -2.74
N VAL A 75 -11.03 4.54 -3.24
CA VAL A 75 -9.85 3.76 -2.83
C VAL A 75 -8.85 4.71 -2.17
N LEU A 76 -8.45 4.41 -0.95
CA LEU A 76 -7.40 5.12 -0.23
C LEU A 76 -6.13 4.27 -0.25
N CYS A 77 -4.99 4.92 -0.44
CA CYS A 77 -3.69 4.27 -0.38
C CYS A 77 -2.81 4.94 0.68
N GLY A 78 -2.34 4.14 1.64
CA GLY A 78 -1.45 4.57 2.72
C GLY A 78 0.04 4.48 2.39
N GLY A 79 0.40 4.31 1.11
CA GLY A 79 1.79 4.25 0.65
C GLY A 79 2.42 2.86 0.79
N ASP A 80 3.75 2.83 0.68
CA ASP A 80 4.59 1.62 0.66
C ASP A 80 4.17 0.60 -0.43
N MET A 81 3.69 1.14 -1.56
CA MET A 81 3.24 0.31 -2.67
C MET A 81 4.41 -0.26 -3.48
N MET A 82 5.57 0.36 -3.39
CA MET A 82 6.83 -0.11 -3.96
C MET A 82 7.89 -0.35 -2.88
N VAL A 83 9.01 -0.95 -3.27
CA VAL A 83 10.18 -1.09 -2.41
C VAL A 83 11.31 -0.22 -2.93
N SER A 84 11.70 0.79 -2.16
CA SER A 84 12.86 1.63 -2.46
C SER A 84 14.15 0.88 -2.07
N LYS A 85 14.77 0.18 -3.04
CA LYS A 85 16.08 -0.49 -2.90
C LYS A 85 17.10 0.19 -3.79
N LYS A 86 18.35 0.28 -3.30
CA LYS A 86 19.48 0.78 -4.12
C LYS A 86 19.61 -0.05 -5.40
N GLY A 87 19.63 0.63 -6.54
CA GLY A 87 19.72 -0.01 -7.85
C GLY A 87 18.38 -0.49 -8.45
N SER A 88 17.28 -0.45 -7.70
CA SER A 88 15.94 -0.72 -8.24
C SER A 88 15.24 0.60 -8.58
N ARG A 89 14.65 0.65 -9.77
CA ARG A 89 13.75 1.73 -10.23
C ARG A 89 12.37 1.15 -10.59
N ASP A 90 12.02 0.01 -10.01
CA ASP A 90 10.78 -0.68 -10.34
C ASP A 90 9.58 -0.04 -9.63
N ILE A 91 8.90 0.80 -10.38
CA ILE A 91 7.64 1.45 -10.01
C ILE A 91 6.46 0.93 -10.82
N GLN A 92 6.69 -0.08 -11.68
CA GLN A 92 5.68 -0.51 -12.66
C GLN A 92 4.54 -1.30 -12.02
N VAL A 93 4.82 -2.07 -10.98
CA VAL A 93 3.78 -2.88 -10.31
C VAL A 93 2.68 -1.99 -9.73
N PRO A 94 2.97 -0.99 -8.88
CA PRO A 94 1.93 -0.11 -8.38
C PRO A 94 1.31 0.78 -9.49
N LEU A 95 2.08 1.24 -10.47
CA LEU A 95 1.51 2.05 -11.55
C LEU A 95 0.44 1.28 -12.34
N ARG A 96 0.70 0.01 -12.71
CA ARG A 96 -0.29 -0.84 -13.38
C ARG A 96 -1.53 -1.11 -12.51
N LEU A 97 -1.36 -1.21 -11.19
CA LEU A 97 -2.49 -1.37 -10.28
C LEU A 97 -3.36 -0.10 -10.27
N PHE A 98 -2.74 1.07 -10.06
CA PHE A 98 -3.48 2.32 -9.96
C PHE A 98 -4.08 2.78 -11.30
N GLU A 99 -3.48 2.45 -12.44
CA GLU A 99 -4.09 2.67 -13.75
C GLU A 99 -5.45 1.97 -13.86
N GLN A 100 -5.55 0.72 -13.39
CA GLN A 100 -6.79 -0.05 -13.40
C GLN A 100 -7.83 0.50 -12.40
N LEU A 101 -7.37 0.93 -11.22
CA LEU A 101 -8.26 1.43 -10.16
C LEU A 101 -8.77 2.85 -10.46
N ALA A 102 -7.88 3.76 -10.85
CA ALA A 102 -8.22 5.15 -11.14
C ALA A 102 -9.13 5.31 -12.38
N ALA A 103 -9.13 4.33 -13.29
CA ALA A 103 -10.07 4.30 -14.41
C ALA A 103 -11.54 4.14 -13.97
N ARG A 104 -11.81 3.74 -12.71
CA ARG A 104 -13.16 3.42 -12.23
C ARG A 104 -13.55 4.09 -10.93
N TYR A 105 -12.57 4.44 -10.09
CA TYR A 105 -12.81 4.94 -8.74
C TYR A 105 -12.03 6.21 -8.47
N PRO A 106 -12.51 7.11 -7.64
CA PRO A 106 -11.68 8.12 -7.00
C PRO A 106 -10.59 7.41 -6.19
N VAL A 107 -9.32 7.74 -6.44
CA VAL A 107 -8.17 7.18 -5.75
C VAL A 107 -7.43 8.31 -5.05
N PHE A 108 -7.15 8.13 -3.76
CA PHE A 108 -6.39 9.05 -2.93
C PHE A 108 -5.13 8.34 -2.43
N TYR A 109 -3.99 8.97 -2.57
CA TYR A 109 -2.69 8.39 -2.30
C TYR A 109 -1.88 9.25 -1.34
N GLY A 110 -1.43 8.66 -0.22
CA GLY A 110 -0.46 9.26 0.69
C GLY A 110 0.87 8.51 0.64
N ASN A 111 1.95 9.19 1.00
CA ASN A 111 3.28 8.60 1.07
C ASN A 111 3.39 7.56 2.20
N GLY A 112 4.06 6.46 1.90
CA GLY A 112 4.66 5.60 2.92
C GLY A 112 6.14 5.90 3.12
N ASN A 113 6.82 5.11 3.93
CA ASN A 113 8.24 5.31 4.22
C ASN A 113 9.15 5.05 3.00
N HIS A 114 8.73 4.22 2.06
CA HIS A 114 9.46 3.92 0.83
C HIS A 114 9.38 5.07 -0.16
N GLU A 115 8.21 5.68 -0.35
CA GLU A 115 8.03 6.88 -1.16
C GLU A 115 8.81 8.05 -0.56
N ASN A 116 8.63 8.30 0.74
CA ASN A 116 9.33 9.36 1.45
C ASN A 116 10.84 9.20 1.36
N ARG A 117 11.39 7.97 1.46
CA ARG A 117 12.83 7.71 1.29
C ARG A 117 13.37 8.21 -0.04
N MET A 118 12.61 8.17 -1.12
CA MET A 118 13.05 8.65 -2.42
C MET A 118 13.21 10.17 -2.47
N THR A 119 12.50 10.93 -1.65
CA THR A 119 12.58 12.40 -1.63
C THR A 119 13.90 12.88 -1.05
N TRP A 120 14.42 12.24 0.00
CA TRP A 120 15.64 12.66 0.68
C TRP A 120 16.89 11.85 0.30
N ARG A 121 16.75 10.69 -0.38
CA ARG A 121 17.88 9.90 -0.91
C ARG A 121 18.00 10.08 -2.43
N ARG A 122 17.95 11.33 -2.88
CA ARG A 122 18.10 11.68 -4.31
C ARG A 122 19.45 11.27 -4.90
N ASP A 123 20.47 11.12 -4.05
CA ASP A 123 21.76 10.53 -4.40
C ASP A 123 21.65 9.11 -4.94
N ILE A 124 20.61 8.36 -4.51
CA ILE A 124 20.37 6.97 -4.93
C ILE A 124 19.26 6.89 -6.00
N TYR A 125 18.18 7.64 -5.82
CA TYR A 125 16.95 7.47 -6.59
C TYR A 125 16.77 8.51 -7.69
N GLY A 126 17.56 9.61 -7.68
CA GLY A 126 17.40 10.71 -8.65
C GLY A 126 16.00 11.31 -8.56
N ASN A 127 15.30 11.36 -9.70
CA ASN A 127 13.95 11.90 -9.82
C ASN A 127 12.85 10.83 -9.77
N LEU A 128 13.14 9.64 -9.23
CA LEU A 128 12.19 8.53 -9.25
C LEU A 128 10.89 8.84 -8.51
N TYR A 129 10.97 9.65 -7.44
CA TYR A 129 9.80 10.11 -6.71
C TYR A 129 8.87 10.95 -7.58
N GLU A 130 9.42 11.95 -8.25
CA GLU A 130 8.67 12.84 -9.15
C GLU A 130 8.10 12.09 -10.35
N GLU A 131 8.86 11.14 -10.90
CA GLU A 131 8.41 10.26 -11.99
C GLU A 131 7.19 9.44 -11.54
N TYR A 132 7.27 8.83 -10.34
CA TYR A 132 6.18 8.03 -9.78
C TYR A 132 4.94 8.86 -9.46
N LYS A 133 5.10 9.93 -8.68
CA LYS A 133 4.01 10.84 -8.32
C LYS A 133 3.35 11.43 -9.56
N GLY A 134 4.15 11.93 -10.51
CA GLY A 134 3.63 12.50 -11.75
C GLY A 134 2.89 11.49 -12.62
N ALA A 135 3.30 10.21 -12.62
CA ALA A 135 2.59 9.16 -13.33
C ALA A 135 1.22 8.88 -12.68
N LEU A 136 1.15 8.76 -11.35
CA LEU A 136 -0.10 8.59 -10.62
C LEU A 136 -1.07 9.75 -10.86
N GLN A 137 -0.58 10.99 -10.78
CA GLN A 137 -1.40 12.18 -11.02
C GLN A 137 -1.96 12.24 -12.46
N LYS A 138 -1.18 11.83 -13.45
CA LYS A 138 -1.64 11.73 -14.85
C LYS A 138 -2.74 10.68 -15.05
N MET A 139 -2.80 9.67 -14.20
CA MET A 139 -3.88 8.66 -14.18
C MET A 139 -5.13 9.16 -13.44
N GLY A 140 -5.12 10.35 -12.86
CA GLY A 140 -6.23 10.91 -12.09
C GLY A 140 -6.22 10.55 -10.61
N VAL A 141 -5.11 10.01 -10.08
CA VAL A 141 -4.94 9.78 -8.65
C VAL A 141 -4.73 11.11 -7.93
N THR A 142 -5.51 11.38 -6.89
CA THR A 142 -5.31 12.52 -6.00
C THR A 142 -4.18 12.20 -5.02
N TYR A 143 -3.03 12.81 -5.23
CA TYR A 143 -1.86 12.61 -4.40
C TYR A 143 -1.84 13.65 -3.28
N LEU A 144 -1.76 13.19 -2.02
CA LEU A 144 -1.90 14.03 -0.83
C LEU A 144 -0.58 14.11 -0.07
N GLU A 145 -0.06 15.34 0.10
CA GLU A 145 1.13 15.67 0.89
C GLU A 145 0.75 16.85 1.78
N ASP A 146 0.36 16.57 3.03
CA ASP A 146 -0.18 17.54 3.99
C ASP A 146 -1.43 18.30 3.47
N ASP A 147 -2.15 17.67 2.55
CA ASP A 147 -3.35 18.22 1.93
C ASP A 147 -4.61 17.53 2.45
N THR A 148 -5.72 18.28 2.41
CA THR A 148 -7.05 17.79 2.75
C THR A 148 -8.01 18.02 1.58
N VAL A 149 -8.71 16.98 1.17
CA VAL A 149 -9.68 17.02 0.09
C VAL A 149 -11.01 16.40 0.51
N PRO A 150 -12.15 16.88 -0.03
CA PRO A 150 -13.44 16.27 0.27
C PRO A 150 -13.69 14.99 -0.54
N LEU A 151 -14.35 14.03 0.09
CA LEU A 151 -15.02 12.91 -0.55
C LEU A 151 -16.54 13.05 -0.35
N GLY A 152 -17.20 13.68 -1.31
CA GLY A 152 -18.60 14.11 -1.16
C GLY A 152 -18.73 15.31 -0.22
N GLU A 153 -19.83 15.39 0.51
CA GLU A 153 -20.17 16.54 1.36
C GLU A 153 -19.85 16.29 2.85
N ASP A 154 -19.57 15.04 3.21
CA ASP A 154 -19.58 14.54 4.59
C ASP A 154 -18.27 13.89 5.04
N ILE A 155 -17.30 13.69 4.15
CA ILE A 155 -16.01 13.08 4.47
C ILE A 155 -14.88 13.99 3.99
N LEU A 156 -13.88 14.18 4.82
CA LEU A 156 -12.60 14.79 4.45
C LEU A 156 -11.50 13.73 4.50
N ILE A 157 -10.67 13.69 3.47
CA ILE A 157 -9.50 12.84 3.39
C ILE A 157 -8.27 13.72 3.52
N THR A 158 -7.47 13.46 4.55
CA THR A 158 -6.21 14.17 4.79
C THR A 158 -5.05 13.22 4.61
N GLY A 159 -4.12 13.55 3.73
CA GLY A 159 -2.81 12.93 3.67
C GLY A 159 -1.85 13.68 4.58
N VAL A 160 -1.09 12.94 5.39
CA VAL A 160 -0.05 13.51 6.24
C VAL A 160 1.29 12.98 5.74
N ASP A 161 2.19 13.88 5.36
CA ASP A 161 3.56 13.51 4.96
C ASP A 161 4.50 13.66 6.16
N LEU A 162 5.06 12.54 6.59
CA LEU A 162 5.90 12.49 7.77
C LEU A 162 7.38 12.59 7.38
N ASP A 163 8.12 13.42 8.08
CA ASP A 163 9.55 13.55 7.86
C ASP A 163 10.35 12.31 8.28
N GLN A 164 11.60 12.23 7.84
CA GLN A 164 12.50 11.13 8.16
C GLN A 164 12.72 10.94 9.67
N ASP A 165 12.75 12.03 10.42
CA ASP A 165 13.02 12.00 11.85
C ASP A 165 11.84 11.38 12.61
N PHE A 166 10.61 11.57 12.13
CA PHE A 166 9.44 10.93 12.67
C PHE A 166 9.52 9.40 12.49
N TYR A 167 9.80 8.93 11.27
CA TYR A 167 9.96 7.49 11.00
C TYR A 167 11.08 6.86 11.84
N ARG A 168 12.18 7.56 12.06
CA ARG A 168 13.26 7.09 12.93
C ARG A 168 12.86 7.03 14.40
N LYS A 169 12.16 8.05 14.91
CA LYS A 169 11.74 8.12 16.32
C LYS A 169 10.62 7.13 16.63
N ALA A 170 9.63 6.99 15.75
CA ALA A 170 8.51 6.08 15.95
C ALA A 170 8.94 4.60 16.04
N LEU A 171 10.00 4.20 15.33
CA LEU A 171 10.55 2.85 15.39
C LEU A 171 11.27 2.51 16.71
N TYR A 172 11.72 3.51 17.46
CA TYR A 172 12.55 3.32 18.68
C TYR A 172 11.91 3.81 19.96
N GLN A 173 10.86 4.59 19.89
CA GLN A 173 10.10 5.00 21.10
C GLN A 173 9.00 3.97 21.34
N LYS A 174 9.13 3.20 22.44
CA LYS A 174 7.97 2.52 23.02
C LYS A 174 6.93 3.60 23.35
N LEU A 175 5.77 3.50 22.73
CA LEU A 175 4.63 4.30 23.14
C LEU A 175 4.42 4.11 24.65
N PRO A 176 4.14 5.16 25.40
CA PRO A 176 3.93 5.08 26.83
C PRO A 176 2.74 4.20 27.20
#